data_1316ae8f81a0e0d73aadfaaa1e82176d
#
_entry.id   1316ae8f81a0e0d73aadfaaa1e82176d
#
_cell.length_a   1.000
_cell.length_b   1.000
_cell.length_c   1.000
_cell.angle_alpha   90.00
_cell.angle_beta   90.00
_cell.angle_gamma   90.00
#
_symmetry.space_group_name_H-M   'P 1'
#
loop_
_entity.id
_entity.type
_entity.pdbx_description
1 polymer ?
#
loop_
_entity_poly.entity_id
_entity_poly.type
_entity_poly.pdbx_seq_one_letter_code
_entity_poly.pdbx_strand_id
1 'polypeptide(L)'
;MKENAKENELVKKLTNKHYTITTAESCTGGLLSATIINVSGASDVINCAYVTYANEAKENLVSVNHETLETKGAVSKETAAEMCVGCAKAAKADMGLSTTGIAGPGGGTKEKSVGLVYLGCSLHEQVTVERHVFSGDREQVRKQAVDAALDLAIRCLDKE
;
A
#
# COMPACT_ATOMS: atom_id res chain seq x y z
N MET A 1 -22.78 7.24 0.65
CA MET A 1 -21.61 6.49 0.11
C MET A 1 -22.07 5.78 -1.16
N LYS A 2 -21.24 5.75 -2.21
CA LYS A 2 -21.60 5.02 -3.43
C LYS A 2 -21.45 3.52 -3.10
N GLU A 3 -22.53 2.74 -3.24
CA GLU A 3 -22.52 1.28 -2.96
C GLU A 3 -21.46 0.50 -3.77
N ASN A 4 -20.99 1.06 -4.89
CA ASN A 4 -19.99 0.46 -5.78
C ASN A 4 -18.58 1.02 -5.58
N ALA A 5 -18.26 1.59 -4.42
CA ALA A 5 -16.90 2.04 -4.15
C ALA A 5 -15.97 0.85 -3.88
N LYS A 6 -14.72 0.91 -4.35
CA LYS A 6 -13.73 -0.18 -4.25
C LYS A 6 -13.46 -0.59 -2.80
N GLU A 7 -13.40 0.39 -1.89
CA GLU A 7 -13.22 0.11 -0.46
C GLU A 7 -14.36 -0.73 0.12
N ASN A 8 -15.60 -0.50 -0.31
CA ASN A 8 -16.74 -1.32 0.12
C ASN A 8 -16.62 -2.76 -0.40
N GLU A 9 -16.22 -2.93 -1.67
CA GLU A 9 -15.98 -4.25 -2.26
C GLU A 9 -14.85 -4.97 -1.54
N LEU A 10 -13.74 -4.29 -1.27
CA LEU A 10 -12.59 -4.86 -0.57
C LEU A 10 -12.98 -5.35 0.83
N VAL A 11 -13.60 -4.49 1.64
CA VAL A 11 -14.02 -4.84 3.01
C VAL A 11 -15.01 -6.02 2.99
N LYS A 12 -15.98 -6.01 2.08
CA LYS A 12 -16.93 -7.13 1.92
C LYS A 12 -16.24 -8.45 1.57
N LYS A 13 -15.27 -8.43 0.64
CA LYS A 13 -14.52 -9.64 0.25
C LYS A 13 -13.68 -10.17 1.42
N LEU A 14 -12.99 -9.28 2.15
CA LEU A 14 -12.20 -9.65 3.33
C LEU A 14 -13.09 -10.25 4.43
N THR A 15 -14.22 -9.62 4.73
CA THR A 15 -15.17 -10.13 5.72
C THR A 15 -15.70 -11.52 5.35
N ASN A 16 -16.07 -11.74 4.10
CA ASN A 16 -16.57 -13.02 3.61
C ASN A 16 -15.53 -14.15 3.69
N LYS A 17 -14.25 -13.82 3.53
CA LYS A 17 -13.13 -14.76 3.63
C LYS A 17 -12.60 -14.91 5.06
N HIS A 18 -13.07 -14.08 6.00
CA HIS A 18 -12.52 -13.96 7.36
C HIS A 18 -11.04 -13.58 7.37
N TYR A 19 -10.63 -12.71 6.44
CA TYR A 19 -9.26 -12.22 6.30
C TYR A 19 -9.12 -10.82 6.88
N THR A 20 -7.93 -10.56 7.39
CA THR A 20 -7.52 -9.24 7.90
C THR A 20 -6.52 -8.58 6.95
N ILE A 21 -6.53 -7.25 6.94
CA ILE A 21 -5.65 -6.41 6.12
C ILE A 21 -4.90 -5.40 6.98
N THR A 22 -3.72 -5.04 6.54
CA THR A 22 -2.95 -3.89 7.06
C THR A 22 -2.30 -3.13 5.91
N THR A 23 -1.81 -1.92 6.18
CA THR A 23 -1.13 -1.09 5.19
C THR A 23 0.21 -0.58 5.71
N ALA A 24 1.18 -0.43 4.80
CA ALA A 24 2.42 0.32 5.02
C ALA A 24 2.49 1.43 3.97
N GLU A 25 2.30 2.66 4.40
CA GLU A 25 2.11 3.79 3.52
C GLU A 25 3.26 4.79 3.63
N SER A 26 3.89 5.09 2.50
CA SER A 26 4.84 6.19 2.38
C SER A 26 4.18 7.40 1.73
N CYS A 27 4.12 7.48 0.41
CA CYS A 27 3.61 8.65 -0.30
C CYS A 27 2.10 8.94 -0.07
N THR A 28 1.32 7.96 0.32
CA THR A 28 -0.12 8.13 0.62
C THR A 28 -0.37 8.58 2.06
N GLY A 29 0.58 8.35 2.96
CA GLY A 29 0.60 8.96 4.31
C GLY A 29 -0.62 8.69 5.19
N GLY A 30 -1.23 7.51 5.07
CA GLY A 30 -2.44 7.12 5.81
C GLY A 30 -3.74 7.25 5.01
N LEU A 31 -3.70 7.79 3.78
CA LEU A 31 -4.89 7.96 2.96
C LEU A 31 -5.52 6.62 2.55
N LEU A 32 -4.71 5.59 2.29
CA LEU A 32 -5.20 4.26 1.92
C LEU A 32 -5.94 3.61 3.10
N SER A 33 -5.34 3.57 4.27
CA SER A 33 -5.99 3.05 5.48
C SER A 33 -7.23 3.85 5.86
N ALA A 34 -7.17 5.19 5.77
CA ALA A 34 -8.32 6.04 6.02
C ALA A 34 -9.49 5.75 5.05
N THR A 35 -9.19 5.47 3.77
CA THR A 35 -10.20 5.10 2.78
C THR A 35 -10.87 3.77 3.14
N ILE A 36 -10.10 2.77 3.56
CA ILE A 36 -10.65 1.47 4.02
C ILE A 36 -11.53 1.66 5.27
N ILE A 37 -11.08 2.46 6.23
CA ILE A 37 -11.78 2.72 7.50
C ILE A 37 -13.10 3.50 7.31
N ASN A 38 -13.28 4.20 6.20
CA ASN A 38 -14.55 4.85 5.87
C ASN A 38 -15.73 3.84 5.71
N VAL A 39 -15.42 2.57 5.51
CA VAL A 39 -16.44 1.53 5.36
C VAL A 39 -16.94 1.08 6.74
N SER A 40 -18.25 1.06 6.93
CA SER A 40 -18.85 0.50 8.16
C SER A 40 -18.49 -0.98 8.30
N GLY A 41 -18.01 -1.39 9.47
CA GLY A 41 -17.51 -2.75 9.71
C GLY A 41 -16.03 -2.95 9.36
N ALA A 42 -15.32 -1.92 8.95
CA ALA A 42 -13.88 -2.02 8.67
C ALA A 42 -13.06 -2.51 9.88
N SER A 43 -13.52 -2.27 11.11
CA SER A 43 -12.88 -2.77 12.33
C SER A 43 -12.76 -4.29 12.42
N ASP A 44 -13.57 -5.02 11.66
CA ASP A 44 -13.51 -6.48 11.62
C ASP A 44 -12.37 -7.00 10.72
N VAL A 45 -11.85 -6.15 9.84
CA VAL A 45 -10.84 -6.53 8.85
C VAL A 45 -9.52 -5.77 8.98
N ILE A 46 -9.49 -4.55 9.55
CA ILE A 46 -8.26 -3.77 9.72
C ILE A 46 -8.07 -3.35 11.18
N ASN A 47 -7.00 -3.84 11.82
CA ASN A 47 -6.68 -3.54 13.22
C ASN A 47 -5.52 -2.55 13.37
N CYS A 48 -4.66 -2.47 12.37
CA CYS A 48 -3.44 -1.67 12.42
C CYS A 48 -3.07 -1.19 11.02
N ALA A 49 -2.47 -0.02 10.94
CA ALA A 49 -1.89 0.55 9.73
C ALA A 49 -0.62 1.32 10.08
N TYR A 50 0.35 1.32 9.18
CA TYR A 50 1.65 1.94 9.38
C TYR A 50 1.86 3.09 8.41
N VAL A 51 2.18 4.26 8.91
CA VAL A 51 2.70 5.37 8.10
C VAL A 51 4.21 5.33 8.21
N THR A 52 4.88 4.83 7.17
CA THR A 52 6.33 4.60 7.10
C THR A 52 6.98 5.63 6.19
N TYR A 53 6.83 6.90 6.50
CA TYR A 53 7.22 7.99 5.62
C TYR A 53 8.74 8.11 5.47
N ALA A 54 9.48 8.02 6.56
CA ALA A 54 10.95 7.99 6.58
C ALA A 54 11.49 6.57 6.34
N ASN A 55 12.75 6.48 5.90
CA ASN A 55 13.44 5.20 5.75
C ASN A 55 13.57 4.45 7.08
N GLU A 56 13.91 5.16 8.16
CA GLU A 56 13.98 4.59 9.52
C GLU A 56 12.65 3.97 9.95
N ALA A 57 11.52 4.58 9.58
CA ALA A 57 10.21 4.03 9.89
C ALA A 57 9.95 2.74 9.09
N LYS A 58 10.40 2.66 7.83
CA LYS A 58 10.32 1.44 7.02
C LYS A 58 11.12 0.30 7.65
N GLU A 59 12.32 0.58 8.13
CA GLU A 59 13.16 -0.39 8.81
C GLU A 59 12.56 -0.83 10.15
N ASN A 60 12.24 0.13 11.01
CA ASN A 60 11.86 -0.12 12.39
C ASN A 60 10.45 -0.70 12.56
N LEU A 61 9.50 -0.29 11.73
CA LEU A 61 8.09 -0.67 11.89
C LEU A 61 7.69 -1.88 11.04
N VAL A 62 8.25 -2.00 9.85
CA VAL A 62 7.86 -3.05 8.90
C VAL A 62 9.06 -3.84 8.34
N SER A 63 10.19 -3.73 8.99
CA SER A 63 11.38 -4.57 8.74
C SER A 63 11.91 -4.53 7.31
N VAL A 64 11.78 -3.39 6.62
CA VAL A 64 12.46 -3.20 5.32
C VAL A 64 13.96 -3.28 5.54
N ASN A 65 14.67 -4.01 4.70
CA ASN A 65 16.11 -4.20 4.82
C ASN A 65 16.85 -2.88 4.53
N HIS A 66 17.79 -2.52 5.41
CA HIS A 66 18.63 -1.35 5.24
C HIS A 66 19.37 -1.36 3.90
N GLU A 67 19.94 -2.50 3.50
CA GLU A 67 20.64 -2.66 2.23
C GLU A 67 19.72 -2.41 1.02
N THR A 68 18.46 -2.83 1.08
CA THR A 68 17.47 -2.56 0.03
C THR A 68 17.24 -1.05 -0.12
N LEU A 69 17.10 -0.34 0.99
CA LEU A 69 16.92 1.12 0.96
C LEU A 69 18.16 1.84 0.41
N GLU A 70 19.37 1.40 0.78
CA GLU A 70 20.63 2.00 0.32
C GLU A 70 20.92 1.71 -1.17
N THR A 71 20.63 0.51 -1.66
CA THR A 71 20.98 0.08 -3.03
C THR A 71 19.85 0.31 -4.04
N LYS A 72 18.59 0.13 -3.67
CA LYS A 72 17.41 0.26 -4.54
C LYS A 72 16.63 1.55 -4.30
N GLY A 73 16.77 2.12 -3.11
CA GLY A 73 16.05 3.31 -2.67
C GLY A 73 14.64 3.01 -2.16
N ALA A 74 14.05 4.01 -1.52
CA ALA A 74 12.70 3.93 -0.97
C ALA A 74 11.63 3.69 -2.05
N VAL A 75 11.82 4.26 -3.25
CA VAL A 75 10.90 4.12 -4.38
C VAL A 75 11.44 3.04 -5.32
N SER A 76 11.10 1.81 -5.02
CA SER A 76 11.54 0.63 -5.78
C SER A 76 10.57 -0.54 -5.60
N LYS A 77 10.61 -1.47 -6.55
CA LYS A 77 9.85 -2.73 -6.48
C LYS A 77 10.20 -3.53 -5.23
N GLU A 78 11.49 -3.59 -4.91
CA GLU A 78 12.01 -4.33 -3.77
C GLU A 78 11.52 -3.75 -2.45
N THR A 79 11.57 -2.43 -2.29
CA THR A 79 11.07 -1.76 -1.08
C THR A 79 9.56 -1.95 -0.92
N ALA A 80 8.77 -1.82 -1.99
CA ALA A 80 7.34 -2.06 -1.95
C ALA A 80 7.01 -3.51 -1.53
N ALA A 81 7.75 -4.49 -2.06
CA ALA A 81 7.59 -5.90 -1.70
C ALA A 81 7.90 -6.13 -0.20
N GLU A 82 9.01 -5.61 0.29
CA GLU A 82 9.39 -5.77 1.70
C GLU A 82 8.41 -5.04 2.64
N MET A 83 7.91 -3.87 2.24
CA MET A 83 6.91 -3.13 3.03
C MET A 83 5.61 -3.92 3.18
N CYS A 84 5.04 -4.47 2.11
CA CYS A 84 3.77 -5.20 2.19
C CYS A 84 3.89 -6.52 2.97
N VAL A 85 4.98 -7.24 2.82
CA VAL A 85 5.27 -8.45 3.61
C VAL A 85 5.51 -8.07 5.08
N GLY A 86 6.33 -7.06 5.33
CA GLY A 86 6.70 -6.66 6.68
C GLY A 86 5.51 -6.14 7.49
N CYS A 87 4.63 -5.33 6.91
CA CYS A 87 3.45 -4.86 7.62
C CYS A 87 2.46 -5.99 7.92
N ALA A 88 2.26 -6.92 6.98
CA ALA A 88 1.41 -8.09 7.21
C ALA A 88 1.91 -8.92 8.39
N LYS A 89 3.23 -9.16 8.47
CA LYS A 89 3.86 -9.87 9.61
C LYS A 89 3.73 -9.09 10.92
N ALA A 90 4.03 -7.79 10.91
CA ALA A 90 3.97 -6.96 12.10
C ALA A 90 2.55 -6.86 12.69
N ALA A 91 1.54 -6.73 11.85
CA ALA A 91 0.14 -6.68 12.26
C ALA A 91 -0.50 -8.06 12.43
N LYS A 92 0.19 -9.15 12.07
CA LYS A 92 -0.38 -10.52 12.00
C LYS A 92 -1.64 -10.56 11.13
N ALA A 93 -1.60 -9.87 10.01
CA ALA A 93 -2.68 -9.79 9.04
C ALA A 93 -2.47 -10.77 7.89
N ASP A 94 -3.57 -11.23 7.28
CA ASP A 94 -3.53 -12.11 6.11
C ASP A 94 -3.05 -11.38 4.87
N MET A 95 -3.40 -10.10 4.75
CA MET A 95 -3.01 -9.23 3.64
C MET A 95 -2.26 -8.00 4.13
N GLY A 96 -1.18 -7.65 3.45
CA GLY A 96 -0.46 -6.38 3.58
C GLY A 96 -0.47 -5.61 2.26
N LEU A 97 -0.84 -4.34 2.31
CA LEU A 97 -0.71 -3.42 1.18
C LEU A 97 0.41 -2.41 1.43
N SER A 98 1.14 -2.04 0.41
CA SER A 98 2.16 -0.99 0.52
C SER A 98 2.07 0.02 -0.60
N THR A 99 2.47 1.25 -0.29
CA THR A 99 2.62 2.34 -1.25
C THR A 99 3.96 3.04 -1.01
N THR A 100 4.75 3.19 -2.05
CA THR A 100 5.97 3.99 -2.01
C THR A 100 6.18 4.68 -3.35
N GLY A 101 6.44 5.98 -3.36
CA GLY A 101 6.47 6.73 -4.61
C GLY A 101 6.82 8.20 -4.45
N ILE A 102 6.82 8.89 -5.59
CA ILE A 102 7.15 10.31 -5.74
C ILE A 102 5.87 11.05 -6.13
N ALA A 103 5.21 11.66 -5.15
CA ALA A 103 3.96 12.37 -5.38
C ALA A 103 4.14 13.72 -6.08
N GLY A 104 5.34 14.30 -5.99
CA GLY A 104 5.65 15.60 -6.60
C GLY A 104 5.23 16.79 -5.72
N PRO A 105 5.42 18.04 -6.21
CA PRO A 105 6.05 18.40 -7.50
C PRO A 105 7.55 18.16 -7.55
N GLY A 106 8.23 18.04 -6.42
CA GLY A 106 9.65 17.72 -6.30
C GLY A 106 9.95 16.25 -6.14
N GLY A 107 11.22 15.90 -5.98
CA GLY A 107 11.69 14.55 -5.67
C GLY A 107 11.92 13.65 -6.88
N GLY A 108 11.50 14.05 -8.07
CA GLY A 108 11.77 13.30 -9.30
C GLY A 108 13.22 13.36 -9.73
N THR A 109 13.70 12.27 -10.33
CA THR A 109 15.00 12.18 -11.00
C THR A 109 14.81 11.74 -12.45
N LYS A 110 15.90 11.68 -13.22
CA LYS A 110 15.86 11.18 -14.60
C LYS A 110 15.39 9.73 -14.66
N GLU A 111 15.79 8.91 -13.69
CA GLU A 111 15.47 7.49 -13.61
C GLU A 111 14.11 7.23 -12.92
N LYS A 112 13.74 8.10 -11.98
CA LYS A 112 12.51 7.99 -11.19
C LYS A 112 11.72 9.29 -11.27
N SER A 113 10.77 9.34 -12.20
CA SER A 113 9.97 10.54 -12.47
C SER A 113 8.95 10.83 -11.38
N VAL A 114 8.54 12.09 -11.26
CA VAL A 114 7.35 12.45 -10.48
C VAL A 114 6.14 11.65 -10.98
N GLY A 115 5.34 11.15 -10.07
CA GLY A 115 4.20 10.27 -10.36
C GLY A 115 4.53 8.78 -10.31
N LEU A 116 5.82 8.39 -10.26
CA LEU A 116 6.22 7.01 -10.08
C LEU A 116 5.81 6.50 -8.69
N VAL A 117 5.01 5.46 -8.67
CA VAL A 117 4.56 4.78 -7.45
C VAL A 117 4.65 3.28 -7.64
N TYR A 118 5.22 2.60 -6.66
CA TYR A 118 5.15 1.14 -6.54
C TYR A 118 4.10 0.78 -5.49
N LEU A 119 3.26 -0.18 -5.84
CA LEU A 119 2.22 -0.72 -4.99
C LEU A 119 2.53 -2.19 -4.74
N GLY A 120 2.54 -2.61 -3.48
CA GLY A 120 2.75 -4.00 -3.09
C GLY A 120 1.51 -4.60 -2.44
N CYS A 121 1.24 -5.86 -2.72
CA CYS A 121 0.24 -6.66 -2.02
C CYS A 121 0.86 -8.00 -1.64
N SER A 122 0.83 -8.32 -0.37
CA SER A 122 1.17 -9.63 0.17
C SER A 122 -0.14 -10.29 0.65
N LEU A 123 -0.47 -11.44 0.10
CA LEU A 123 -1.61 -12.26 0.56
C LEU A 123 -1.11 -13.66 0.83
N HIS A 124 -1.17 -14.10 2.11
CA HIS A 124 -0.60 -15.38 2.55
C HIS A 124 0.82 -15.61 2.02
N GLU A 125 1.67 -14.57 2.15
CA GLU A 125 3.07 -14.54 1.69
C GLU A 125 3.28 -14.55 0.16
N GLN A 126 2.23 -14.64 -0.64
CA GLN A 126 2.33 -14.40 -2.09
C GLN A 126 2.39 -12.90 -2.35
N VAL A 127 3.44 -12.45 -3.03
CA VAL A 127 3.72 -11.02 -3.23
C VAL A 127 3.49 -10.63 -4.69
N THR A 128 2.69 -9.60 -4.88
CA THR A 128 2.49 -8.93 -6.17
C THR A 128 2.91 -7.47 -6.04
N VAL A 129 3.72 -6.97 -6.96
CA VAL A 129 4.11 -5.56 -7.01
C VAL A 129 3.77 -4.99 -8.37
N GLU A 130 3.15 -3.81 -8.37
CA GLU A 130 2.85 -3.05 -9.57
C GLU A 130 3.64 -1.75 -9.59
N ARG A 131 4.07 -1.35 -10.78
CA ARG A 131 4.70 -0.07 -11.07
C ARG A 131 3.73 0.81 -11.84
N HIS A 132 3.48 2.00 -11.32
CA HIS A 132 2.63 3.00 -11.97
C HIS A 132 3.37 4.32 -12.15
N VAL A 133 2.99 5.08 -13.17
CA VAL A 133 3.38 6.48 -13.33
C VAL A 133 2.10 7.29 -13.49
N PHE A 134 1.68 7.91 -12.41
CA PHE A 134 0.45 8.70 -12.37
C PHE A 134 0.71 10.13 -12.82
N SER A 135 -0.25 10.72 -13.52
CA SER A 135 -0.23 12.13 -13.93
C SER A 135 -1.01 13.00 -12.95
N GLY A 136 -0.71 14.29 -12.98
CA GLY A 136 -1.38 15.28 -12.17
C GLY A 136 -0.51 15.84 -11.05
N ASP A 137 -1.13 16.63 -10.19
CA ASP A 137 -0.48 17.20 -9.03
C ASP A 137 -0.29 16.19 -7.89
N ARG A 138 0.34 16.63 -6.81
CA ARG A 138 0.61 15.79 -5.62
C ARG A 138 -0.63 15.13 -5.04
N GLU A 139 -1.73 15.85 -4.95
CA GLU A 139 -2.99 15.31 -4.42
C GLU A 139 -3.57 14.25 -5.36
N GLN A 140 -3.56 14.52 -6.66
CA GLN A 140 -4.06 13.61 -7.68
C GLN A 140 -3.23 12.32 -7.75
N VAL A 141 -1.90 12.41 -7.68
CA VAL A 141 -1.01 11.22 -7.64
C VAL A 141 -1.34 10.35 -6.42
N ARG A 142 -1.47 10.94 -5.25
CA ARG A 142 -1.80 10.21 -4.00
C ARG A 142 -3.17 9.54 -4.07
N LYS A 143 -4.19 10.21 -4.60
CA LYS A 143 -5.54 9.63 -4.78
C LYS A 143 -5.52 8.47 -5.77
N GLN A 144 -4.84 8.61 -6.90
CA GLN A 144 -4.70 7.53 -7.89
C GLN A 144 -3.94 6.33 -7.32
N ALA A 145 -2.92 6.58 -6.50
CA ALA A 145 -2.18 5.50 -5.83
C ALA A 145 -3.09 4.70 -4.87
N VAL A 146 -3.94 5.37 -4.10
CA VAL A 146 -4.93 4.71 -3.24
C VAL A 146 -5.91 3.87 -4.06
N ASP A 147 -6.48 4.46 -5.12
CA ASP A 147 -7.44 3.78 -5.99
C ASP A 147 -6.85 2.52 -6.64
N ALA A 148 -5.62 2.63 -7.15
CA ALA A 148 -4.91 1.50 -7.74
C ALA A 148 -4.50 0.43 -6.70
N ALA A 149 -4.17 0.82 -5.47
CA ALA A 149 -3.87 -0.12 -4.39
C ALA A 149 -5.10 -0.94 -3.97
N LEU A 150 -6.27 -0.32 -3.93
CA LEU A 150 -7.53 -1.02 -3.68
C LEU A 150 -7.84 -2.03 -4.80
N ASP A 151 -7.65 -1.65 -6.06
CA ASP A 151 -7.80 -2.54 -7.21
C ASP A 151 -6.82 -3.73 -7.13
N LEU A 152 -5.57 -3.49 -6.77
CA LEU A 152 -4.57 -4.55 -6.60
C LEU A 152 -5.01 -5.55 -5.54
N ALA A 153 -5.47 -5.06 -4.37
CA ALA A 153 -5.94 -5.91 -3.29
C ALA A 153 -7.14 -6.78 -3.72
N ILE A 154 -8.12 -6.19 -4.39
CA ILE A 154 -9.29 -6.91 -4.91
C ILE A 154 -8.87 -8.01 -5.89
N ARG A 155 -7.99 -7.68 -6.85
CA ARG A 155 -7.49 -8.68 -7.82
C ARG A 155 -6.69 -9.81 -7.15
N CYS A 156 -5.95 -9.52 -6.09
CA CYS A 156 -5.25 -10.58 -5.34
C CYS A 156 -6.24 -11.52 -4.65
N LEU A 157 -7.32 -11.00 -4.06
CA LEU A 157 -8.37 -11.81 -3.44
C LEU A 157 -9.16 -12.65 -4.46
N ASP A 158 -9.34 -12.14 -5.68
CA ASP A 158 -10.09 -12.84 -6.74
C ASP A 158 -9.31 -14.00 -7.39
N LYS A 159 -7.99 -14.00 -7.25
CA LYS A 159 -7.13 -15.06 -7.78
C LYS A 159 -6.95 -16.25 -6.83
N GLU A 160 -7.40 -16.10 -5.59
CA GLU A 160 -7.33 -17.12 -4.57
C GLU A 160 -8.54 -18.08 -4.65
#